data_18c87cd373ea5661fd66c4a993d6b399
#
_entry.id   18c87cd373ea5661fd66c4a993d6b399
#
_cell.length_a   1.000
_cell.length_b   1.000
_cell.length_c   1.000
_cell.angle_alpha   90.00
_cell.angle_beta   90.00
_cell.angle_gamma   90.00
#
_symmetry.space_group_name_H-M   'P 1'
#
loop_
_entity.id
_entity.type
_entity.pdbx_description
1 polymer ?
#
loop_
_entity_poly.entity_id
_entity_poly.type
_entity_poly.pdbx_seq_one_letter_code
_entity_poly.pdbx_strand_id
1 'polypeptide(L)'
;MRPDFILKNVMVYQTFRQCFEKRDVAVAGEKFYCVSPAISYPGVREIDGKGRYMLPGLVDIHMHIESSMTYPGEFSRITLPYGVTTVVADAHEMANVFGMDGIRAFMAQKTKQDIFWAIPSSVPATNEKLETAGASLGVKEISEMASLDGVLCLGEIMNYKDLSAEGESRTRDLINVCRNAGKNLRIEGHCPGLTGADLNRFIYEGVDADHTQQTPQSVMEKTELGMFLELQFKSLTPEVVKTVCDNELYENVALVTDDTMADKLLTGHLNKIIETAVRAGMPMEKAIYCATWTPSRRMHLDDRGMIAPGKIADFMLLDSLDGIDPVVVYKKGECVYCKDKEAYGAAEAAACSFPASFYHTINCRPAEISDFVLKAEDPEAKWAEVNVMKIGTFGTATTPVKCRVEVKDGVLDWKSAGLSLAVVFERYGKNGNIGYGLVEGALTKPGAVATTWSHDSHNLFVLGTDENDMKLAQRRVLELQGAYVVFAGGKSLAEARLTIGGIVSDQPIEVLGQELKEVRAAMEGLGYVNNNVIMSMSTLCLPGSPKLKLTDHGLLTVPGQEHVPLVEKYGK
;
A
#
# COMPACT_ATOMS: atom_id res chain seq x y z
N MET A 1 -15.97 7.03 40.04
CA MET A 1 -15.32 5.91 39.33
C MET A 1 -13.92 5.79 39.92
N ARG A 2 -13.38 4.58 40.05
CA ARG A 2 -12.05 4.29 40.60
C ARG A 2 -11.17 3.80 39.45
N PRO A 3 -9.90 4.24 39.33
CA PRO A 3 -9.01 3.71 38.31
C PRO A 3 -8.66 2.24 38.56
N ASP A 4 -8.36 1.49 37.49
CA ASP A 4 -7.96 0.08 37.57
C ASP A 4 -6.47 -0.04 37.92
N PHE A 5 -5.66 0.89 37.41
CA PHE A 5 -4.25 1.02 37.74
C PHE A 5 -3.73 2.45 37.56
N ILE A 6 -2.60 2.72 38.18
CA ILE A 6 -1.86 3.96 38.06
C ILE A 6 -0.46 3.63 37.57
N LEU A 7 -0.08 4.21 36.44
CA LEU A 7 1.30 4.20 35.94
C LEU A 7 2.04 5.38 36.57
N LYS A 8 3.04 5.08 37.39
CA LYS A 8 3.82 6.05 38.15
C LYS A 8 5.11 6.39 37.43
N ASN A 9 5.61 7.59 37.62
CA ASN A 9 6.98 7.95 37.26
C ASN A 9 7.28 7.72 35.77
N VAL A 10 6.45 8.31 34.87
CA VAL A 10 6.65 8.28 33.42
C VAL A 10 6.89 9.68 32.87
N MET A 11 7.65 9.77 31.77
CA MET A 11 7.84 10.98 30.97
C MET A 11 6.75 11.03 29.90
N VAL A 12 5.63 11.71 30.20
CA VAL A 12 4.45 11.75 29.34
C VAL A 12 4.62 12.78 28.25
N TYR A 13 4.37 12.39 27.00
CA TYR A 13 4.29 13.32 25.87
C TYR A 13 3.09 14.25 26.01
N GLN A 14 3.36 15.54 26.12
CA GLN A 14 2.34 16.60 26.21
C GLN A 14 2.02 17.09 24.80
N THR A 15 0.98 16.56 24.20
CA THR A 15 0.67 16.71 22.77
C THR A 15 0.66 18.16 22.30
N PHE A 16 -0.08 19.08 22.98
CA PHE A 16 -0.15 20.49 22.53
C PHE A 16 1.07 21.32 22.84
N ARG A 17 1.90 20.87 23.79
CA ARG A 17 3.17 21.52 24.12
C ARG A 17 4.36 20.90 23.41
N GLN A 18 4.12 19.72 22.81
CA GLN A 18 5.15 18.95 22.07
C GLN A 18 6.45 18.80 22.88
N CYS A 19 6.32 18.36 24.12
CA CYS A 19 7.42 18.14 25.04
C CYS A 19 7.11 16.99 26.01
N PHE A 20 8.12 16.50 26.71
CA PHE A 20 7.93 15.46 27.72
C PHE A 20 7.97 16.04 29.13
N GLU A 21 7.02 15.60 29.96
CA GLU A 21 6.97 15.99 31.38
C GLU A 21 6.73 14.78 32.27
N LYS A 22 7.37 14.76 33.42
CA LYS A 22 7.16 13.72 34.41
C LYS A 22 5.75 13.79 34.99
N ARG A 23 4.99 12.70 34.87
CA ARG A 23 3.62 12.56 35.33
C ARG A 23 3.35 11.16 35.86
N ASP A 24 2.25 11.05 36.62
CA ASP A 24 1.55 9.80 36.87
C ASP A 24 0.30 9.77 35.97
N VAL A 25 -0.10 8.57 35.52
CA VAL A 25 -1.25 8.38 34.65
C VAL A 25 -2.14 7.29 35.23
N ALA A 26 -3.40 7.61 35.53
CA ALA A 26 -4.40 6.64 35.95
C ALA A 26 -5.28 6.23 34.79
N VAL A 27 -5.61 4.94 34.69
CA VAL A 27 -6.47 4.34 33.67
C VAL A 27 -7.67 3.69 34.34
N ALA A 28 -8.86 3.91 33.75
CA ALA A 28 -10.12 3.27 34.19
C ALA A 28 -10.88 2.75 32.96
N GLY A 29 -11.08 1.44 32.89
CA GLY A 29 -11.60 0.77 31.70
C GLY A 29 -10.71 1.04 30.49
N GLU A 30 -11.30 1.46 29.43
CA GLU A 30 -10.60 1.73 28.16
C GLU A 30 -10.00 3.14 28.05
N LYS A 31 -10.08 4.00 29.12
CA LYS A 31 -9.77 5.42 29.03
C LYS A 31 -8.75 5.90 30.06
N PHE A 32 -8.01 6.92 29.68
CA PHE A 32 -7.25 7.70 30.65
C PHE A 32 -8.23 8.38 31.62
N TYR A 33 -8.01 8.17 32.93
CA TYR A 33 -8.84 8.72 33.98
C TYR A 33 -8.29 10.03 34.54
N CYS A 34 -6.96 10.05 34.78
CA CYS A 34 -6.28 11.20 35.34
C CYS A 34 -4.81 11.24 34.86
N VAL A 35 -4.32 12.45 34.59
CA VAL A 35 -2.90 12.71 34.28
C VAL A 35 -2.47 13.86 35.19
N SER A 36 -1.49 13.64 36.08
CA SER A 36 -1.10 14.64 37.07
C SER A 36 0.38 14.43 37.50
N PRO A 37 1.04 15.45 38.06
CA PRO A 37 2.39 15.29 38.63
C PRO A 37 2.48 14.19 39.71
N ALA A 38 1.39 13.98 40.47
CA ALA A 38 1.27 12.89 41.43
C ALA A 38 -0.18 12.44 41.54
N ILE A 39 -0.40 11.15 41.52
CA ILE A 39 -1.71 10.52 41.69
C ILE A 39 -1.62 9.48 42.83
N SER A 40 -2.59 9.49 43.72
CA SER A 40 -2.73 8.47 44.77
C SER A 40 -4.19 8.08 44.96
N TYR A 41 -4.47 6.79 44.83
CA TYR A 41 -5.77 6.18 45.15
C TYR A 41 -5.54 4.95 46.03
N PRO A 42 -5.94 4.96 47.31
CA PRO A 42 -5.68 3.84 48.20
C PRO A 42 -6.21 2.51 47.64
N GLY A 43 -5.35 1.48 47.63
CA GLY A 43 -5.69 0.14 47.17
C GLY A 43 -5.89 -0.01 45.65
N VAL A 44 -5.49 0.96 44.83
CA VAL A 44 -5.37 0.81 43.40
C VAL A 44 -3.98 0.27 43.08
N ARG A 45 -3.89 -0.62 42.10
CA ARG A 45 -2.62 -1.18 41.63
C ARG A 45 -1.73 -0.05 41.06
N GLU A 46 -0.51 0.06 41.56
CA GLU A 46 0.49 0.97 41.05
C GLU A 46 1.53 0.19 40.22
N ILE A 47 1.92 0.75 39.07
CA ILE A 47 2.93 0.21 38.16
C ILE A 47 4.01 1.26 38.04
N ASP A 48 5.26 0.95 38.41
CA ASP A 48 6.38 1.87 38.21
C ASP A 48 6.78 1.91 36.74
N GLY A 49 6.64 3.07 36.13
CA GLY A 49 7.04 3.33 34.74
C GLY A 49 8.55 3.51 34.55
N LYS A 50 9.35 3.50 35.66
CA LYS A 50 10.82 3.54 35.64
C LYS A 50 11.41 4.75 34.89
N GLY A 51 10.69 5.86 34.82
CA GLY A 51 11.12 7.05 34.10
C GLY A 51 11.03 6.93 32.56
N ARG A 52 10.36 5.88 32.06
CA ARG A 52 10.19 5.64 30.62
C ARG A 52 9.39 6.76 29.95
N TYR A 53 9.65 6.94 28.66
CA TYR A 53 8.86 7.84 27.81
C TYR A 53 7.53 7.18 27.47
N MET A 54 6.43 7.91 27.67
CA MET A 54 5.07 7.46 27.40
C MET A 54 4.50 8.28 26.24
N LEU A 55 4.23 7.61 25.12
CA LEU A 55 3.66 8.20 23.91
C LEU A 55 2.24 7.69 23.71
N PRO A 56 1.34 8.50 23.08
CA PRO A 56 0.07 7.98 22.56
C PRO A 56 0.31 6.86 21.54
N GLY A 57 -0.66 5.97 21.38
CA GLY A 57 -0.65 5.01 20.29
C GLY A 57 -0.56 5.70 18.93
N LEU A 58 0.23 5.14 18.03
CA LEU A 58 0.42 5.66 16.67
C LEU A 58 -0.84 5.44 15.84
N VAL A 59 -1.12 6.40 14.95
CA VAL A 59 -2.29 6.42 14.07
C VAL A 59 -1.82 6.58 12.62
N ASP A 60 -2.04 5.56 11.81
CA ASP A 60 -1.72 5.56 10.38
C ASP A 60 -3.01 5.75 9.59
N ILE A 61 -3.11 6.82 8.84
CA ILE A 61 -4.36 7.19 8.15
C ILE A 61 -4.34 6.90 6.64
N HIS A 62 -3.22 6.38 6.13
CA HIS A 62 -3.12 5.99 4.73
C HIS A 62 -2.24 4.75 4.58
N MET A 63 -2.87 3.60 4.37
CA MET A 63 -2.18 2.33 4.18
C MET A 63 -3.11 1.27 3.58
N HIS A 64 -2.50 0.19 3.07
CA HIS A 64 -3.17 -0.97 2.49
C HIS A 64 -2.72 -2.23 3.21
N ILE A 65 -3.64 -2.91 3.92
CA ILE A 65 -3.30 -4.15 4.65
C ILE A 65 -2.82 -5.21 3.68
N GLU A 66 -3.49 -5.34 2.54
CA GLU A 66 -3.18 -6.31 1.50
C GLU A 66 -1.83 -6.07 0.81
N SER A 67 -1.26 -4.88 0.89
CA SER A 67 0.12 -4.63 0.43
C SER A 67 1.16 -5.37 1.27
N SER A 68 0.82 -5.71 2.52
CA SER A 68 1.61 -6.63 3.32
C SER A 68 1.40 -8.10 2.93
N MET A 69 0.54 -8.37 1.96
CA MET A 69 0.15 -9.72 1.51
C MET A 69 -0.42 -10.58 2.63
N THR A 70 -0.96 -9.96 3.69
CA THR A 70 -1.55 -10.66 4.84
C THR A 70 -2.96 -10.14 5.14
N TYR A 71 -3.67 -10.78 6.08
CA TYR A 71 -5.03 -10.41 6.45
C TYR A 71 -5.07 -9.55 7.73
N PRO A 72 -6.18 -8.85 8.02
CA PRO A 72 -6.25 -7.88 9.11
C PRO A 72 -5.85 -8.43 10.49
N GLY A 73 -6.17 -9.69 10.79
CA GLY A 73 -5.81 -10.32 12.07
C GLY A 73 -4.30 -10.45 12.25
N GLU A 74 -3.60 -10.91 11.22
CA GLU A 74 -2.15 -11.06 11.23
C GLU A 74 -1.45 -9.70 11.17
N PHE A 75 -1.96 -8.77 10.36
CA PHE A 75 -1.47 -7.39 10.31
C PHE A 75 -1.53 -6.73 11.70
N SER A 76 -2.67 -6.86 12.39
CA SER A 76 -2.85 -6.35 13.76
C SER A 76 -1.85 -6.96 14.74
N ARG A 77 -1.59 -8.28 14.63
CA ARG A 77 -0.64 -9.00 15.49
C ARG A 77 0.77 -8.43 15.38
N ILE A 78 1.23 -8.13 14.16
CA ILE A 78 2.61 -7.68 13.94
C ILE A 78 2.80 -6.18 14.17
N THR A 79 1.78 -5.34 13.95
CA THR A 79 1.93 -3.89 14.03
C THR A 79 1.68 -3.32 15.42
N LEU A 80 0.88 -3.97 16.25
CA LEU A 80 0.66 -3.56 17.65
C LEU A 80 1.97 -3.48 18.45
N PRO A 81 2.92 -4.43 18.38
CA PRO A 81 4.23 -4.32 19.03
C PRO A 81 5.04 -3.09 18.62
N TYR A 82 4.80 -2.54 17.43
CA TYR A 82 5.42 -1.29 16.96
C TYR A 82 4.71 -0.03 17.47
N GLY A 83 3.67 -0.19 18.30
CA GLY A 83 2.90 0.91 18.87
C GLY A 83 1.80 1.45 17.96
N VAL A 84 1.53 0.82 16.81
CA VAL A 84 0.47 1.25 15.87
C VAL A 84 -0.87 0.71 16.37
N THR A 85 -1.65 1.55 17.04
CA THR A 85 -2.90 1.15 17.68
C THR A 85 -4.14 1.40 16.85
N THR A 86 -4.01 2.25 15.82
CA THR A 86 -5.10 2.64 14.93
C THR A 86 -4.59 2.77 13.50
N VAL A 87 -5.36 2.25 12.54
CA VAL A 87 -5.12 2.46 11.11
C VAL A 87 -6.40 2.82 10.37
N VAL A 88 -6.29 3.56 9.26
CA VAL A 88 -7.33 3.72 8.25
C VAL A 88 -6.85 3.02 6.99
N ALA A 89 -7.49 1.92 6.64
CA ALA A 89 -7.07 1.04 5.56
C ALA A 89 -7.95 1.22 4.32
N ASP A 90 -7.32 1.40 3.16
CA ASP A 90 -8.01 1.35 1.86
C ASP A 90 -7.82 -0.04 1.27
N ALA A 91 -8.87 -0.88 1.31
CA ALA A 91 -8.84 -2.26 0.85
C ALA A 91 -9.16 -2.37 -0.66
N HIS A 92 -8.58 -1.49 -1.50
CA HIS A 92 -8.91 -1.45 -2.92
C HIS A 92 -8.40 -2.67 -3.70
N GLU A 93 -7.34 -3.33 -3.26
CA GLU A 93 -6.84 -4.54 -3.90
C GLU A 93 -7.80 -5.71 -3.69
N MET A 94 -8.27 -5.92 -2.45
CA MET A 94 -9.34 -6.89 -2.17
C MET A 94 -10.62 -6.54 -2.93
N ALA A 95 -10.93 -5.26 -3.05
CA ALA A 95 -12.09 -4.80 -3.82
C ALA A 95 -11.93 -5.03 -5.33
N ASN A 96 -10.73 -4.86 -5.89
CA ASN A 96 -10.45 -5.17 -7.29
C ASN A 96 -10.64 -6.67 -7.61
N VAL A 97 -10.38 -7.56 -6.65
CA VAL A 97 -10.57 -9.00 -6.84
C VAL A 97 -12.01 -9.44 -6.57
N PHE A 98 -12.63 -8.98 -5.48
CA PHE A 98 -13.88 -9.53 -4.95
C PHE A 98 -15.02 -8.50 -4.83
N GLY A 99 -14.80 -7.24 -5.16
CA GLY A 99 -15.78 -6.17 -4.94
C GLY A 99 -16.11 -6.00 -3.45
N MET A 100 -17.38 -5.73 -3.19
CA MET A 100 -17.90 -5.56 -1.83
C MET A 100 -17.71 -6.78 -0.93
N ASP A 101 -17.66 -7.99 -1.49
CA ASP A 101 -17.47 -9.20 -0.68
C ASP A 101 -16.07 -9.27 -0.09
N GLY A 102 -15.04 -8.81 -0.82
CA GLY A 102 -13.67 -8.67 -0.30
C GLY A 102 -13.58 -7.69 0.85
N ILE A 103 -14.19 -6.52 0.69
CA ILE A 103 -14.23 -5.48 1.72
C ILE A 103 -14.94 -6.00 2.97
N ARG A 104 -16.13 -6.59 2.83
CA ARG A 104 -16.87 -7.17 3.95
C ARG A 104 -16.10 -8.28 4.66
N ALA A 105 -15.38 -9.13 3.91
CA ALA A 105 -14.56 -10.18 4.48
C ALA A 105 -13.40 -9.64 5.30
N PHE A 106 -12.77 -8.54 4.88
CA PHE A 106 -11.74 -7.84 5.65
C PHE A 106 -12.32 -7.16 6.88
N MET A 107 -13.42 -6.42 6.74
CA MET A 107 -14.10 -5.76 7.86
C MET A 107 -14.60 -6.74 8.93
N ALA A 108 -14.93 -7.97 8.55
CA ALA A 108 -15.40 -9.01 9.48
C ALA A 108 -14.27 -9.64 10.30
N GLN A 109 -12.99 -9.42 9.97
CA GLN A 109 -11.87 -9.98 10.72
C GLN A 109 -11.77 -9.34 12.11
N LYS A 110 -11.56 -10.20 13.12
CA LYS A 110 -11.37 -9.72 14.50
C LYS A 110 -9.94 -9.25 14.69
N THR A 111 -9.76 -8.03 15.19
CA THR A 111 -8.47 -7.45 15.49
C THR A 111 -8.47 -6.80 16.88
N LYS A 112 -7.30 -6.72 17.53
CA LYS A 112 -7.13 -5.89 18.73
C LYS A 112 -6.85 -4.43 18.37
N GLN A 113 -6.22 -4.20 17.21
CA GLN A 113 -6.01 -2.87 16.64
C GLN A 113 -7.35 -2.30 16.16
N ASP A 114 -7.57 -1.00 16.30
CA ASP A 114 -8.71 -0.35 15.67
C ASP A 114 -8.38 -0.14 14.19
N ILE A 115 -9.13 -0.81 13.32
CA ILE A 115 -9.05 -0.63 11.87
C ILE A 115 -10.30 0.11 11.42
N PHE A 116 -10.10 1.34 10.94
CA PHE A 116 -11.08 2.11 10.20
C PHE A 116 -10.86 1.91 8.70
N TRP A 117 -11.82 2.29 7.89
CA TRP A 117 -11.82 1.95 6.48
C TRP A 117 -11.98 3.20 5.62
N ALA A 118 -11.21 3.23 4.55
CA ALA A 118 -11.46 4.08 3.41
C ALA A 118 -12.37 3.35 2.41
N ILE A 119 -13.18 4.08 1.69
CA ILE A 119 -14.00 3.57 0.59
C ILE A 119 -13.11 3.49 -0.65
N PRO A 120 -12.84 2.30 -1.23
CA PRO A 120 -12.02 2.22 -2.44
C PRO A 120 -12.64 2.98 -3.62
N SER A 121 -11.93 3.97 -4.14
CA SER A 121 -12.37 4.78 -5.28
C SER A 121 -11.95 4.18 -6.62
N SER A 122 -10.84 3.45 -6.62
CA SER A 122 -10.09 3.02 -7.80
C SER A 122 -10.29 1.52 -8.10
N VAL A 123 -11.55 1.11 -8.30
CA VAL A 123 -11.94 -0.27 -8.61
C VAL A 123 -12.86 -0.29 -9.84
N PRO A 124 -12.27 -0.53 -11.04
CA PRO A 124 -10.84 -0.58 -11.36
C PRO A 124 -10.16 0.80 -11.29
N ALA A 125 -8.83 0.82 -11.38
CA ALA A 125 -8.04 2.05 -11.35
C ALA A 125 -8.36 3.00 -12.53
N THR A 126 -8.74 2.44 -13.68
CA THR A 126 -9.20 3.19 -14.86
C THR A 126 -10.66 2.88 -15.19
N ASN A 127 -10.90 2.02 -16.15
CA ASN A 127 -12.24 1.56 -16.55
C ASN A 127 -12.17 0.20 -17.28
N GLU A 128 -13.33 -0.43 -17.46
CA GLU A 128 -13.45 -1.78 -18.06
C GLU A 128 -13.02 -1.87 -19.55
N LYS A 129 -12.80 -0.74 -20.24
CA LYS A 129 -12.30 -0.74 -21.62
C LYS A 129 -10.78 -0.82 -21.68
N LEU A 130 -10.11 -0.49 -20.58
CA LEU A 130 -8.66 -0.38 -20.50
C LEU A 130 -8.03 -1.51 -19.69
N GLU A 131 -8.77 -2.10 -18.76
CA GLU A 131 -8.31 -3.19 -17.92
C GLU A 131 -9.49 -4.04 -17.44
N THR A 132 -9.23 -5.32 -17.18
CA THR A 132 -10.22 -6.24 -16.61
C THR A 132 -9.86 -6.53 -15.15
N ALA A 133 -10.67 -6.04 -14.21
CA ALA A 133 -10.59 -6.38 -12.79
C ALA A 133 -11.60 -7.46 -12.41
N GLY A 134 -11.48 -8.07 -11.23
CA GLY A 134 -12.44 -9.03 -10.70
C GLY A 134 -13.80 -8.41 -10.43
N ALA A 135 -13.81 -7.14 -10.01
CA ALA A 135 -15.05 -6.39 -9.75
C ALA A 135 -14.93 -4.92 -10.17
N SER A 136 -16.04 -4.20 -10.10
CA SER A 136 -16.12 -2.76 -10.30
C SER A 136 -17.03 -2.17 -9.21
N LEU A 137 -16.62 -1.05 -8.62
CA LEU A 137 -17.42 -0.33 -7.62
C LEU A 137 -18.01 0.94 -8.26
N GLY A 138 -19.32 1.07 -8.20
CA GLY A 138 -20.06 2.23 -8.68
C GLY A 138 -20.73 2.99 -7.53
N VAL A 139 -21.58 3.94 -7.91
CA VAL A 139 -22.35 4.79 -6.98
C VAL A 139 -23.09 3.98 -5.90
N LYS A 140 -23.65 2.82 -6.28
CA LYS A 140 -24.39 1.96 -5.35
C LYS A 140 -23.52 1.39 -4.25
N GLU A 141 -22.38 0.82 -4.60
CA GLU A 141 -21.41 0.20 -3.68
C GLU A 141 -20.79 1.26 -2.78
N ILE A 142 -20.42 2.42 -3.33
CA ILE A 142 -19.88 3.54 -2.57
C ILE A 142 -20.92 4.09 -1.59
N SER A 143 -22.19 4.22 -1.99
CA SER A 143 -23.28 4.64 -1.09
C SER A 143 -23.50 3.67 0.06
N GLU A 144 -23.40 2.37 -0.21
CA GLU A 144 -23.47 1.33 0.81
C GLU A 144 -22.33 1.49 1.83
N MET A 145 -21.08 1.57 1.35
CA MET A 145 -19.91 1.74 2.23
C MET A 145 -19.97 3.05 3.03
N ALA A 146 -20.36 4.16 2.42
CA ALA A 146 -20.47 5.44 3.10
C ALA A 146 -21.46 5.42 4.28
N SER A 147 -22.41 4.47 4.28
CA SER A 147 -23.35 4.27 5.38
C SER A 147 -22.78 3.47 6.56
N LEU A 148 -21.72 2.68 6.35
CA LEU A 148 -21.18 1.77 7.36
C LEU A 148 -20.45 2.52 8.48
N ASP A 149 -20.56 2.00 9.70
CA ASP A 149 -19.76 2.48 10.83
C ASP A 149 -18.27 2.14 10.62
N GLY A 150 -17.39 3.03 11.08
CA GLY A 150 -15.94 2.86 10.94
C GLY A 150 -15.39 3.23 9.56
N VAL A 151 -16.22 3.70 8.63
CA VAL A 151 -15.78 4.28 7.35
C VAL A 151 -15.58 5.80 7.52
N LEU A 152 -14.38 6.31 7.19
CA LEU A 152 -13.95 7.68 7.51
C LEU A 152 -13.68 8.56 6.29
N CYS A 153 -13.34 7.96 5.15
CA CYS A 153 -12.96 8.70 3.95
C CYS A 153 -13.33 7.94 2.67
N LEU A 154 -13.37 8.65 1.55
CA LEU A 154 -13.19 8.08 0.23
C LEU A 154 -11.67 7.90 0.03
N GLY A 155 -11.25 6.70 -0.32
CA GLY A 155 -9.86 6.35 -0.57
C GLY A 155 -9.28 7.07 -1.77
N GLU A 156 -8.00 6.88 -1.99
CA GLU A 156 -7.21 7.65 -2.94
C GLU A 156 -7.82 7.79 -4.35
N ILE A 157 -8.05 9.02 -4.76
CA ILE A 157 -8.51 9.36 -6.11
C ILE A 157 -7.31 9.34 -7.06
N MET A 158 -7.17 8.27 -7.84
CA MET A 158 -6.06 8.05 -8.79
C MET A 158 -6.39 8.55 -10.20
N ASN A 159 -7.67 8.51 -10.60
CA ASN A 159 -8.07 8.79 -11.98
C ASN A 159 -8.35 10.27 -12.22
N TYR A 160 -7.28 11.10 -12.23
CA TYR A 160 -7.38 12.52 -12.55
C TYR A 160 -7.98 12.76 -13.94
N LYS A 161 -7.68 11.91 -14.93
CA LYS A 161 -8.21 12.07 -16.30
C LYS A 161 -9.73 11.98 -16.34
N ASP A 162 -10.32 11.01 -15.65
CA ASP A 162 -11.77 10.89 -15.52
C ASP A 162 -12.36 12.07 -14.75
N LEU A 163 -11.74 12.45 -13.61
CA LEU A 163 -12.18 13.58 -12.80
C LEU A 163 -12.13 14.90 -13.57
N SER A 164 -11.15 15.09 -14.44
CA SER A 164 -10.96 16.28 -15.26
C SER A 164 -11.80 16.30 -16.56
N ALA A 165 -12.52 15.23 -16.86
CA ALA A 165 -13.33 15.15 -18.08
C ALA A 165 -14.49 16.17 -18.06
N GLU A 166 -14.83 16.69 -19.26
CA GLU A 166 -16.06 17.45 -19.45
C GLU A 166 -17.24 16.47 -19.56
N GLY A 167 -18.31 16.69 -18.81
CA GLY A 167 -19.50 15.83 -18.82
C GLY A 167 -19.49 14.75 -17.74
N GLU A 168 -19.90 13.53 -18.11
CA GLU A 168 -20.00 12.41 -17.17
C GLU A 168 -18.62 11.98 -16.65
N SER A 169 -18.51 11.74 -15.35
CA SER A 169 -17.29 11.26 -14.68
C SER A 169 -17.67 10.36 -13.51
N ARG A 170 -17.27 9.08 -13.59
CA ARG A 170 -17.46 8.13 -12.50
C ARG A 170 -16.82 8.65 -11.21
N THR A 171 -15.59 9.15 -11.27
CA THR A 171 -14.85 9.65 -10.09
C THR A 171 -15.58 10.82 -9.41
N ARG A 172 -16.13 11.75 -10.20
CA ARG A 172 -16.95 12.87 -9.67
C ARG A 172 -18.22 12.38 -9.00
N ASP A 173 -18.88 11.36 -9.57
CA ASP A 173 -20.07 10.78 -8.98
C ASP A 173 -19.76 10.11 -7.64
N LEU A 174 -18.65 9.40 -7.50
CA LEU A 174 -18.21 8.81 -6.23
C LEU A 174 -17.94 9.87 -5.16
N ILE A 175 -17.26 10.97 -5.51
CA ILE A 175 -17.02 12.11 -4.62
C ILE A 175 -18.36 12.70 -4.15
N ASN A 176 -19.31 12.90 -5.07
CA ASN A 176 -20.63 13.44 -4.76
C ASN A 176 -21.43 12.54 -3.80
N VAL A 177 -21.34 11.22 -3.97
CA VAL A 177 -21.94 10.26 -3.03
C VAL A 177 -21.38 10.45 -1.62
N CYS A 178 -20.07 10.52 -1.47
CA CYS A 178 -19.42 10.69 -0.16
C CYS A 178 -19.77 12.03 0.49
N ARG A 179 -19.81 13.11 -0.29
CA ARG A 179 -20.22 14.45 0.19
C ARG A 179 -21.67 14.48 0.68
N ASN A 180 -22.56 13.72 0.05
CA ASN A 180 -23.98 13.67 0.36
C ASN A 180 -24.36 12.58 1.37
N ALA A 181 -23.40 11.81 1.89
CA ALA A 181 -23.66 10.67 2.79
C ALA A 181 -24.14 11.08 4.21
N GLY A 182 -24.22 12.38 4.52
CA GLY A 182 -24.58 12.87 5.85
C GLY A 182 -23.48 12.66 6.92
N LYS A 183 -22.32 12.17 6.52
CA LYS A 183 -21.08 12.02 7.33
C LYS A 183 -20.03 12.98 6.79
N ASN A 184 -19.13 13.44 7.66
CA ASN A 184 -18.02 14.30 7.24
C ASN A 184 -16.85 13.45 6.73
N LEU A 185 -17.07 12.71 5.64
CA LEU A 185 -16.05 11.86 5.02
C LEU A 185 -14.98 12.72 4.35
N ARG A 186 -13.71 12.37 4.57
CA ARG A 186 -12.59 12.97 3.86
C ARG A 186 -12.49 12.42 2.44
N ILE A 187 -11.88 13.17 1.53
CA ILE A 187 -11.64 12.75 0.15
C ILE A 187 -10.14 12.71 -0.08
N GLU A 188 -9.58 11.51 -0.03
CA GLU A 188 -8.14 11.31 -0.16
C GLU A 188 -7.72 11.30 -1.63
N GLY A 189 -6.50 11.70 -1.92
CA GLY A 189 -6.02 11.86 -3.29
C GLY A 189 -4.71 11.16 -3.57
N HIS A 190 -4.51 10.91 -4.87
CA HIS A 190 -3.28 10.38 -5.44
C HIS A 190 -2.95 11.19 -6.70
N CYS A 191 -2.11 12.22 -6.57
CA CYS A 191 -1.84 13.16 -7.67
C CYS A 191 -0.33 13.36 -7.94
N PRO A 192 0.38 12.31 -8.37
CA PRO A 192 1.82 12.38 -8.62
C PRO A 192 2.15 13.41 -9.71
N GLY A 193 2.94 14.42 -9.34
CA GLY A 193 3.40 15.45 -10.27
C GLY A 193 2.33 16.43 -10.78
N LEU A 194 1.14 16.44 -10.22
CA LEU A 194 0.09 17.39 -10.56
C LEU A 194 0.43 18.77 -9.99
N THR A 195 0.36 19.82 -10.82
CA THR A 195 0.72 21.21 -10.47
C THR A 195 -0.18 22.21 -11.19
N GLY A 196 -0.14 23.48 -10.80
CA GLY A 196 -0.77 24.59 -11.51
C GLY A 196 -2.29 24.42 -11.67
N ALA A 197 -2.79 24.65 -12.88
CA ALA A 197 -4.22 24.61 -13.17
C ALA A 197 -4.85 23.22 -12.93
N ASP A 198 -4.10 22.16 -13.22
CA ASP A 198 -4.57 20.79 -13.04
C ASP A 198 -4.71 20.43 -11.56
N LEU A 199 -3.75 20.85 -10.73
CA LEU A 199 -3.84 20.69 -9.27
C LEU A 199 -5.02 21.49 -8.70
N ASN A 200 -5.18 22.75 -9.12
CA ASN A 200 -6.31 23.58 -8.71
C ASN A 200 -7.65 22.93 -9.06
N ARG A 201 -7.77 22.35 -10.25
CA ARG A 201 -8.98 21.64 -10.68
C ARG A 201 -9.24 20.41 -9.83
N PHE A 202 -8.20 19.61 -9.53
CA PHE A 202 -8.29 18.42 -8.69
C PHE A 202 -8.83 18.76 -7.29
N ILE A 203 -8.31 19.84 -6.69
CA ILE A 203 -8.77 20.33 -5.39
C ILE A 203 -10.21 20.90 -5.50
N TYR A 204 -10.53 21.64 -6.57
CA TYR A 204 -11.86 22.20 -6.79
C TYR A 204 -12.95 21.11 -6.88
N GLU A 205 -12.63 19.98 -7.49
CA GLU A 205 -13.51 18.80 -7.55
C GLU A 205 -13.69 18.14 -6.17
N GLY A 206 -12.85 18.49 -5.18
CA GLY A 206 -13.04 18.19 -3.76
C GLY A 206 -12.08 17.22 -3.13
N VAL A 207 -11.01 16.88 -3.82
CA VAL A 207 -9.93 16.11 -3.23
C VAL A 207 -9.09 17.03 -2.36
N ASP A 208 -8.89 16.68 -1.10
CA ASP A 208 -8.29 17.57 -0.10
C ASP A 208 -7.03 17.02 0.59
N ALA A 209 -6.47 15.89 0.10
CA ALA A 209 -5.19 15.35 0.55
C ALA A 209 -4.38 14.73 -0.59
N ASP A 210 -3.10 14.47 -0.33
CA ASP A 210 -2.21 13.71 -1.22
C ASP A 210 -1.08 13.04 -0.45
N HIS A 211 -0.81 11.75 -0.76
CA HIS A 211 0.26 10.94 -0.16
C HIS A 211 1.41 10.65 -1.13
N THR A 212 1.30 11.05 -2.39
CA THR A 212 2.31 10.72 -3.40
C THR A 212 3.66 11.35 -3.09
N GLN A 213 4.71 10.93 -3.80
CA GLN A 213 6.06 11.45 -3.54
C GLN A 213 6.12 12.98 -3.69
N GLN A 214 6.55 13.66 -2.63
CA GLN A 214 6.65 15.12 -2.57
C GLN A 214 8.05 15.62 -2.90
N THR A 215 8.08 16.87 -3.37
CA THR A 215 9.26 17.73 -3.44
C THR A 215 9.03 18.98 -2.58
N PRO A 216 10.07 19.78 -2.23
CA PRO A 216 9.86 21.06 -1.54
C PRO A 216 8.83 21.96 -2.22
N GLN A 217 8.86 22.05 -3.55
CA GLN A 217 7.93 22.86 -4.33
C GLN A 217 6.49 22.32 -4.24
N SER A 218 6.30 21.00 -4.36
CA SER A 218 4.95 20.42 -4.26
C SER A 218 4.36 20.53 -2.85
N VAL A 219 5.20 20.43 -1.80
CA VAL A 219 4.77 20.69 -0.41
C VAL A 219 4.21 22.10 -0.29
N MET A 220 4.94 23.11 -0.75
CA MET A 220 4.49 24.50 -0.67
C MET A 220 3.23 24.72 -1.51
N GLU A 221 3.23 24.34 -2.79
CA GLU A 221 2.08 24.56 -3.67
C GLU A 221 0.80 23.89 -3.13
N LYS A 222 0.88 22.63 -2.71
CA LYS A 222 -0.28 21.90 -2.20
C LYS A 222 -0.81 22.48 -0.88
N THR A 223 0.07 22.82 0.05
CA THR A 223 -0.34 23.39 1.34
C THR A 223 -0.88 24.83 1.20
N GLU A 224 -0.32 25.65 0.31
CA GLU A 224 -0.85 26.98 -0.04
C GLU A 224 -2.26 26.89 -0.64
N LEU A 225 -2.57 25.80 -1.37
CA LEU A 225 -3.90 25.52 -1.92
C LEU A 225 -4.84 24.80 -0.94
N GLY A 226 -4.40 24.55 0.30
CA GLY A 226 -5.22 23.98 1.37
C GLY A 226 -5.27 22.45 1.38
N MET A 227 -4.42 21.74 0.62
CA MET A 227 -4.32 20.30 0.71
C MET A 227 -3.62 19.85 1.98
N PHE A 228 -4.09 18.74 2.53
CA PHE A 228 -3.42 17.99 3.58
C PHE A 228 -2.39 17.05 2.96
N LEU A 229 -1.22 16.90 3.58
CA LEU A 229 -0.15 16.03 3.08
C LEU A 229 0.07 14.82 3.98
N GLU A 230 0.18 13.67 3.36
CA GLU A 230 0.48 12.39 3.97
C GLU A 230 1.86 11.94 3.51
N LEU A 231 2.86 12.15 4.38
CA LEU A 231 4.26 11.90 4.03
C LEU A 231 4.64 10.46 4.32
N GLN A 232 4.84 9.70 3.28
CA GLN A 232 5.38 8.34 3.30
C GLN A 232 6.91 8.34 3.12
N PHE A 233 7.54 7.17 3.25
CA PHE A 233 9.00 6.97 3.16
C PHE A 233 9.67 7.70 1.99
N LYS A 234 9.09 7.64 0.79
CA LYS A 234 9.65 8.25 -0.44
C LYS A 234 9.72 9.78 -0.39
N SER A 235 8.87 10.40 0.44
CA SER A 235 8.79 11.86 0.61
C SER A 235 9.69 12.39 1.71
N LEU A 236 10.24 11.54 2.59
CA LEU A 236 11.02 11.96 3.76
C LEU A 236 12.49 12.21 3.42
N THR A 237 12.73 13.11 2.46
CA THR A 237 14.07 13.62 2.17
C THR A 237 14.43 14.81 3.09
N PRO A 238 15.73 15.10 3.34
CA PRO A 238 16.12 16.25 4.15
C PRO A 238 15.51 17.58 3.67
N GLU A 239 15.38 17.77 2.35
CA GLU A 239 14.84 18.99 1.75
C GLU A 239 13.34 19.14 1.99
N VAL A 240 12.57 18.06 1.84
CA VAL A 240 11.12 18.04 2.10
C VAL A 240 10.88 18.25 3.60
N VAL A 241 11.57 17.51 4.46
CA VAL A 241 11.44 17.65 5.92
C VAL A 241 11.82 19.05 6.38
N LYS A 242 12.91 19.63 5.82
CA LYS A 242 13.28 21.02 6.11
C LYS A 242 12.15 22.00 5.71
N THR A 243 11.53 21.80 4.56
CA THR A 243 10.41 22.65 4.11
C THR A 243 9.23 22.59 5.08
N VAL A 244 8.87 21.39 5.55
CA VAL A 244 7.81 21.20 6.55
C VAL A 244 8.16 21.91 7.87
N CYS A 245 9.41 21.76 8.34
CA CYS A 245 9.85 22.36 9.60
C CYS A 245 9.95 23.89 9.54
N ASP A 246 10.54 24.44 8.47
CA ASP A 246 10.71 25.88 8.31
C ASP A 246 9.37 26.65 8.22
N ASN A 247 8.32 25.97 7.72
CA ASN A 247 6.98 26.55 7.57
C ASN A 247 6.00 26.08 8.65
N GLU A 248 6.45 25.34 9.67
CA GLU A 248 5.66 24.82 10.79
C GLU A 248 4.39 24.06 10.38
N LEU A 249 4.45 23.25 9.30
CA LEU A 249 3.29 22.59 8.69
C LEU A 249 2.77 21.35 9.44
N TYR A 250 3.11 21.19 10.72
CA TYR A 250 2.82 19.99 11.51
C TYR A 250 1.32 19.71 11.70
N GLU A 251 0.45 20.72 11.58
CA GLU A 251 -1.01 20.55 11.63
C GLU A 251 -1.62 20.07 10.30
N ASN A 252 -0.85 20.17 9.21
CA ASN A 252 -1.29 19.86 7.85
C ASN A 252 -0.53 18.67 7.24
N VAL A 253 0.30 18.01 8.05
CA VAL A 253 1.15 16.89 7.63
C VAL A 253 0.98 15.71 8.57
N ALA A 254 0.56 14.55 8.05
CA ALA A 254 0.64 13.27 8.74
C ALA A 254 1.80 12.43 8.21
N LEU A 255 2.40 11.62 9.07
CA LEU A 255 3.31 10.54 8.68
C LEU A 255 2.47 9.28 8.46
N VAL A 256 2.66 8.62 7.31
CA VAL A 256 1.90 7.43 6.88
C VAL A 256 2.82 6.38 6.29
N THR A 257 2.35 5.16 6.14
CA THR A 257 3.18 4.07 5.59
C THR A 257 2.95 3.80 4.12
N ASP A 258 1.72 3.94 3.61
CA ASP A 258 1.34 3.50 2.27
C ASP A 258 1.60 1.97 2.11
N ASP A 259 2.16 1.51 1.00
CA ASP A 259 2.47 0.11 0.75
C ASP A 259 3.64 -0.41 1.58
N THR A 260 3.39 -1.39 2.44
CA THR A 260 4.44 -2.06 3.22
C THR A 260 4.32 -3.57 3.07
N MET A 261 5.24 -4.20 2.35
CA MET A 261 5.24 -5.64 2.10
C MET A 261 5.67 -6.45 3.33
N ALA A 262 5.28 -7.73 3.41
CA ALA A 262 5.49 -8.60 4.57
C ALA A 262 6.93 -8.64 5.06
N ASP A 263 7.91 -8.77 4.16
CA ASP A 263 9.33 -8.81 4.53
C ASP A 263 9.84 -7.51 5.17
N LYS A 264 9.24 -6.38 4.82
CA LYS A 264 9.53 -5.06 5.40
C LYS A 264 8.75 -4.83 6.69
N LEU A 265 7.48 -5.26 6.73
CA LEU A 265 6.63 -5.15 7.91
C LEU A 265 7.23 -5.87 9.12
N LEU A 266 7.96 -6.96 8.92
CA LEU A 266 8.71 -7.66 9.97
C LEU A 266 9.82 -6.80 10.63
N THR A 267 10.21 -5.69 10.03
CA THR A 267 11.27 -4.80 10.54
C THR A 267 10.73 -3.51 11.16
N GLY A 268 9.43 -3.26 11.02
CA GLY A 268 8.73 -2.09 11.54
C GLY A 268 7.63 -1.58 10.62
N HIS A 269 6.92 -0.58 11.05
CA HIS A 269 5.82 0.07 10.35
C HIS A 269 5.93 1.60 10.55
N LEU A 270 4.85 2.29 10.98
CA LEU A 270 4.83 3.74 11.21
C LEU A 270 5.93 4.23 12.17
N ASN A 271 6.37 3.40 13.12
CA ASN A 271 7.52 3.69 13.97
C ASN A 271 8.79 3.96 13.16
N LYS A 272 9.02 3.23 12.05
CA LYS A 272 10.18 3.44 11.16
C LYS A 272 10.02 4.66 10.25
N ILE A 273 8.80 5.05 9.94
CA ILE A 273 8.51 6.32 9.25
C ILE A 273 8.89 7.51 10.14
N ILE A 274 8.51 7.47 11.42
CA ILE A 274 8.92 8.48 12.43
C ILE A 274 10.45 8.58 12.50
N GLU A 275 11.15 7.46 12.66
CA GLU A 275 12.61 7.43 12.71
C GLU A 275 13.25 8.00 11.43
N THR A 276 12.62 7.75 10.28
CA THR A 276 13.09 8.28 8.98
C THR A 276 12.90 9.79 8.91
N ALA A 277 11.75 10.31 9.35
CA ALA A 277 11.51 11.75 9.44
C ALA A 277 12.50 12.44 10.36
N VAL A 278 12.82 11.82 11.51
CA VAL A 278 13.81 12.35 12.47
C VAL A 278 15.22 12.34 11.87
N ARG A 279 15.62 11.25 11.21
CA ARG A 279 16.91 11.21 10.50
C ARG A 279 17.02 12.25 9.39
N ALA A 280 15.91 12.59 8.76
CA ALA A 280 15.83 13.65 7.75
C ALA A 280 15.82 15.07 8.34
N GLY A 281 15.75 15.22 9.68
CA GLY A 281 15.89 16.51 10.38
C GLY A 281 14.62 17.01 11.10
N MET A 282 13.53 16.22 11.14
CA MET A 282 12.34 16.59 11.92
C MET A 282 12.62 16.38 13.42
N PRO A 283 12.32 17.34 14.31
CA PRO A 283 12.39 17.09 15.75
C PRO A 283 11.49 15.91 16.17
N MET A 284 11.97 15.06 17.08
CA MET A 284 11.25 13.84 17.51
C MET A 284 9.83 14.15 17.99
N GLU A 285 9.67 15.22 18.80
CA GLU A 285 8.37 15.63 19.36
C GLU A 285 7.39 16.06 18.26
N LYS A 286 7.89 16.64 17.17
CA LYS A 286 7.10 17.01 15.99
C LYS A 286 6.71 15.78 15.16
N ALA A 287 7.62 14.84 14.98
CA ALA A 287 7.35 13.59 14.28
C ALA A 287 6.30 12.74 15.03
N ILE A 288 6.38 12.67 16.37
CA ILE A 288 5.34 12.04 17.20
C ILE A 288 3.99 12.73 16.99
N TYR A 289 3.96 14.07 16.97
CA TYR A 289 2.74 14.84 16.73
C TYR A 289 2.10 14.50 15.38
N CYS A 290 2.89 14.45 14.32
CA CYS A 290 2.45 14.09 12.96
C CYS A 290 2.07 12.61 12.79
N ALA A 291 2.37 11.74 13.76
CA ALA A 291 2.02 10.31 13.73
C ALA A 291 0.96 9.94 14.80
N THR A 292 0.43 10.90 15.55
CA THR A 292 -0.55 10.66 16.60
C THR A 292 -1.74 11.62 16.52
N TRP A 293 -1.50 12.90 16.82
CA TRP A 293 -2.56 13.89 16.92
C TRP A 293 -3.04 14.39 15.56
N THR A 294 -2.14 14.81 14.69
CA THR A 294 -2.50 15.34 13.36
C THR A 294 -3.34 14.35 12.55
N PRO A 295 -2.94 13.06 12.41
CA PRO A 295 -3.76 12.08 11.71
C PRO A 295 -5.10 11.80 12.40
N SER A 296 -5.14 11.77 13.74
CA SER A 296 -6.40 11.60 14.49
C SER A 296 -7.38 12.74 14.18
N ARG A 297 -6.92 13.99 14.20
CA ARG A 297 -7.74 15.16 13.86
C ARG A 297 -8.19 15.14 12.42
N ARG A 298 -7.31 14.78 11.49
CA ARG A 298 -7.66 14.67 10.06
C ARG A 298 -8.87 13.78 9.87
N MET A 299 -8.89 12.63 10.53
CA MET A 299 -9.94 11.60 10.39
C MET A 299 -11.09 11.75 11.41
N HIS A 300 -11.19 12.88 12.13
CA HIS A 300 -12.21 13.13 13.17
C HIS A 300 -12.23 12.07 14.29
N LEU A 301 -11.07 11.47 14.60
CA LEU A 301 -10.89 10.51 15.69
C LEU A 301 -10.54 11.27 16.98
N ASP A 302 -11.49 12.05 17.49
CA ASP A 302 -11.28 12.96 18.63
C ASP A 302 -11.05 12.24 19.97
N ASP A 303 -11.22 10.92 20.02
CA ASP A 303 -11.06 10.11 21.21
C ASP A 303 -9.64 9.58 21.46
N ARG A 304 -8.69 9.85 20.56
CA ARG A 304 -7.30 9.32 20.58
C ARG A 304 -6.24 10.34 20.18
N GLY A 305 -5.00 9.90 19.95
CA GLY A 305 -3.87 10.73 19.51
C GLY A 305 -3.24 11.58 20.60
N MET A 306 -3.69 11.48 21.86
CA MET A 306 -3.13 12.19 23.01
C MET A 306 -3.37 11.47 24.34
N ILE A 307 -2.50 11.71 25.31
CA ILE A 307 -2.63 11.19 26.69
C ILE A 307 -3.36 12.25 27.54
N ALA A 308 -4.69 12.12 27.62
CA ALA A 308 -5.53 13.07 28.36
C ALA A 308 -6.77 12.38 28.94
N PRO A 309 -7.35 12.89 30.06
CA PRO A 309 -8.57 12.34 30.62
C PRO A 309 -9.70 12.23 29.60
N GLY A 310 -10.37 11.07 29.59
CA GLY A 310 -11.48 10.77 28.68
C GLY A 310 -11.08 10.22 27.32
N LYS A 311 -9.81 10.32 26.90
CA LYS A 311 -9.28 9.70 25.68
C LYS A 311 -9.05 8.22 25.88
N ILE A 312 -9.08 7.44 24.80
CA ILE A 312 -8.78 6.00 24.80
C ILE A 312 -7.35 5.79 25.31
N ALA A 313 -7.17 4.83 26.21
CA ALA A 313 -5.88 4.49 26.80
C ALA A 313 -5.06 3.58 25.87
N ASP A 314 -4.76 4.12 24.70
CA ASP A 314 -3.82 3.58 23.70
C ASP A 314 -2.49 4.28 23.90
N PHE A 315 -1.46 3.56 24.31
CA PHE A 315 -0.16 4.14 24.58
C PHE A 315 0.97 3.12 24.52
N MET A 316 2.18 3.61 24.36
CA MET A 316 3.39 2.82 24.44
C MET A 316 4.40 3.42 25.42
N LEU A 317 5.29 2.57 25.93
CA LEU A 317 6.43 2.97 26.75
C LEU A 317 7.74 2.66 26.01
N LEU A 318 8.67 3.61 26.04
CA LEU A 318 10.02 3.51 25.46
C LEU A 318 11.07 3.71 26.55
N ASP A 319 12.21 3.00 26.47
CA ASP A 319 13.34 3.22 27.37
C ASP A 319 14.13 4.49 26.98
N SER A 320 14.19 4.86 25.69
CA SER A 320 14.84 6.07 25.17
C SER A 320 14.06 6.65 23.99
N LEU A 321 14.46 7.84 23.52
CA LEU A 321 13.98 8.48 22.29
C LEU A 321 15.00 8.40 21.13
N ASP A 322 15.97 7.50 21.19
CA ASP A 322 16.92 7.26 20.09
C ASP A 322 16.24 6.59 18.88
N GLY A 323 15.05 6.01 19.11
CA GLY A 323 14.17 5.41 18.13
C GLY A 323 12.78 5.19 18.73
N ILE A 324 11.84 4.71 17.92
CA ILE A 324 10.51 4.30 18.38
C ILE A 324 10.50 2.76 18.48
N ASP A 325 11.06 2.23 19.58
CA ASP A 325 11.13 0.80 19.89
C ASP A 325 10.36 0.51 21.20
N PRO A 326 9.05 0.22 21.15
CA PRO A 326 8.24 0.03 22.33
C PRO A 326 8.71 -1.17 23.17
N VAL A 327 8.81 -0.97 24.49
CA VAL A 327 9.04 -2.06 25.45
C VAL A 327 7.71 -2.58 26.02
N VAL A 328 6.66 -1.76 26.02
CA VAL A 328 5.30 -2.12 26.39
C VAL A 328 4.32 -1.34 25.52
N VAL A 329 3.25 -2.00 25.09
CA VAL A 329 2.13 -1.36 24.38
C VAL A 329 0.83 -1.71 25.08
N TYR A 330 0.02 -0.68 25.29
CA TYR A 330 -1.35 -0.79 25.79
C TYR A 330 -2.34 -0.40 24.71
N LYS A 331 -3.40 -1.19 24.59
CA LYS A 331 -4.55 -0.93 23.73
C LYS A 331 -5.81 -0.94 24.58
N LYS A 332 -6.55 0.18 24.60
CA LYS A 332 -7.77 0.34 25.41
C LYS A 332 -7.55 -0.03 26.89
N GLY A 333 -6.41 0.38 27.43
CA GLY A 333 -6.04 0.11 28.83
C GLY A 333 -5.55 -1.32 29.12
N GLU A 334 -5.56 -2.22 28.14
CA GLU A 334 -5.01 -3.57 28.24
C GLU A 334 -3.57 -3.62 27.70
N CYS A 335 -2.67 -4.30 28.41
CA CYS A 335 -1.32 -4.56 27.91
C CYS A 335 -1.38 -5.61 26.80
N VAL A 336 -1.07 -5.21 25.56
CA VAL A 336 -1.10 -6.09 24.39
C VAL A 336 0.29 -6.54 23.93
N TYR A 337 1.33 -5.86 24.39
CA TYR A 337 2.72 -6.23 24.12
C TYR A 337 3.61 -5.86 25.31
N CYS A 338 4.54 -6.74 25.66
CA CYS A 338 5.58 -6.50 26.67
C CYS A 338 6.84 -7.28 26.29
N LYS A 339 7.91 -6.55 25.97
CA LYS A 339 9.20 -7.11 25.48
C LYS A 339 9.80 -8.15 26.46
N ASP A 340 9.60 -7.95 27.77
CA ASP A 340 10.15 -8.81 28.82
C ASP A 340 9.31 -10.07 29.09
N LYS A 341 8.20 -10.26 28.39
CA LYS A 341 7.28 -11.38 28.61
C LYS A 341 6.96 -12.09 27.30
N GLU A 342 7.50 -13.28 27.09
CA GLU A 342 7.24 -14.11 25.91
C GLU A 342 5.74 -14.30 25.59
N ALA A 343 4.89 -14.39 26.62
CA ALA A 343 3.45 -14.54 26.46
C ALA A 343 2.74 -13.36 25.76
N TYR A 344 3.34 -12.17 25.72
CA TYR A 344 2.78 -11.01 25.05
C TYR A 344 3.35 -10.78 23.65
N GLY A 345 4.46 -11.43 23.28
CA GLY A 345 5.03 -11.40 21.93
C GLY A 345 4.39 -12.38 20.95
N ALA A 346 3.64 -13.35 21.51
CA ALA A 346 2.97 -14.42 20.76
C ALA A 346 1.43 -14.31 20.87
N ALA A 347 0.87 -13.10 20.80
CA ALA A 347 -0.58 -12.99 20.62
C ALA A 347 -0.92 -13.75 19.32
N GLU A 348 -1.65 -14.86 19.44
CA GLU A 348 -2.11 -15.59 18.26
C GLU A 348 -2.93 -14.63 17.40
N ALA A 349 -2.61 -14.60 16.09
CA ALA A 349 -3.48 -13.93 15.14
C ALA A 349 -4.89 -14.50 15.26
N ALA A 350 -5.89 -13.66 15.10
CA ALA A 350 -7.26 -14.18 14.96
C ALA A 350 -7.27 -15.18 13.81
N ALA A 351 -7.94 -16.33 14.01
CA ALA A 351 -7.97 -17.38 12.99
C ALA A 351 -8.37 -16.80 11.63
N CYS A 352 -7.55 -17.06 10.62
CA CYS A 352 -7.84 -16.69 9.24
C CYS A 352 -9.14 -17.38 8.80
N SER A 353 -10.14 -16.62 8.40
CA SER A 353 -11.44 -17.16 7.98
C SER A 353 -11.98 -16.39 6.79
N PHE A 354 -11.87 -17.02 5.62
CA PHE A 354 -12.43 -16.50 4.36
C PHE A 354 -13.33 -17.54 3.71
N PRO A 355 -14.31 -17.12 2.89
CA PRO A 355 -15.13 -18.04 2.11
C PRO A 355 -14.26 -18.94 1.21
N ALA A 356 -14.67 -20.19 1.02
CA ALA A 356 -13.94 -21.15 0.18
C ALA A 356 -13.71 -20.64 -1.26
N SER A 357 -14.64 -19.83 -1.80
CA SER A 357 -14.48 -19.21 -3.11
C SER A 357 -13.29 -18.25 -3.22
N PHE A 358 -12.79 -17.70 -2.10
CA PHE A 358 -11.64 -16.79 -2.09
C PHE A 358 -10.33 -17.51 -2.39
N TYR A 359 -10.29 -18.83 -2.24
CA TYR A 359 -9.13 -19.66 -2.55
C TYR A 359 -9.12 -20.20 -4.00
N HIS A 360 -10.09 -19.78 -4.84
CA HIS A 360 -10.24 -20.24 -6.22
C HIS A 360 -10.62 -19.09 -7.14
N THR A 361 -9.64 -18.23 -7.44
CA THR A 361 -9.88 -16.99 -8.23
C THR A 361 -9.14 -16.96 -9.56
N ILE A 362 -8.38 -18.01 -9.90
CA ILE A 362 -7.62 -18.05 -11.14
C ILE A 362 -8.31 -19.01 -12.13
N ASN A 363 -9.00 -18.42 -13.09
CA ASN A 363 -9.83 -19.13 -14.08
C ASN A 363 -9.27 -19.03 -15.51
N CYS A 364 -8.04 -18.51 -15.70
CA CYS A 364 -7.41 -18.49 -17.00
C CYS A 364 -6.86 -19.88 -17.37
N ARG A 365 -6.73 -20.15 -18.67
CA ARG A 365 -6.15 -21.41 -19.16
C ARG A 365 -4.66 -21.53 -18.83
N PRO A 366 -4.14 -22.78 -18.72
CA PRO A 366 -2.70 -22.99 -18.69
C PRO A 366 -2.03 -22.47 -19.96
N ALA A 367 -0.90 -21.78 -19.80
CA ALA A 367 -0.14 -21.25 -20.92
C ALA A 367 0.62 -22.36 -21.67
N GLU A 368 0.79 -22.14 -22.98
CA GLU A 368 1.64 -22.92 -23.86
C GLU A 368 2.84 -22.08 -24.31
N ILE A 369 3.90 -22.70 -24.84
CA ILE A 369 5.09 -21.98 -25.31
C ILE A 369 4.71 -20.95 -26.38
N SER A 370 3.73 -21.28 -27.23
CA SER A 370 3.23 -20.38 -28.28
C SER A 370 2.67 -19.06 -27.76
N ASP A 371 2.24 -18.99 -26.51
CA ASP A 371 1.75 -17.75 -25.89
C ASP A 371 2.88 -16.75 -25.61
N PHE A 372 4.12 -17.19 -25.62
CA PHE A 372 5.31 -16.40 -25.38
C PHE A 372 6.12 -16.13 -26.66
N VAL A 373 5.54 -16.46 -27.82
CA VAL A 373 6.14 -16.20 -29.15
C VAL A 373 5.39 -15.03 -29.81
N LEU A 374 6.07 -13.90 -29.96
CA LEU A 374 5.52 -12.72 -30.62
C LEU A 374 5.66 -12.84 -32.15
N LYS A 375 4.57 -13.17 -32.84
CA LYS A 375 4.52 -13.21 -34.30
C LYS A 375 4.51 -11.80 -34.88
N ALA A 376 5.27 -11.58 -35.93
CA ALA A 376 5.21 -10.35 -36.71
C ALA A 376 3.94 -10.33 -37.58
N GLU A 377 3.22 -9.21 -37.60
CA GLU A 377 2.07 -9.00 -38.48
C GLU A 377 2.52 -8.93 -39.97
N ASP A 378 3.74 -8.40 -40.25
CA ASP A 378 4.41 -8.50 -41.53
C ASP A 378 5.59 -9.52 -41.41
N PRO A 379 5.35 -10.81 -41.71
CA PRO A 379 6.37 -11.85 -41.59
C PRO A 379 7.53 -11.69 -42.56
N GLU A 380 7.38 -10.91 -43.63
CA GLU A 380 8.43 -10.60 -44.63
C GLU A 380 9.30 -9.40 -44.23
N ALA A 381 8.95 -8.69 -43.16
CA ALA A 381 9.76 -7.63 -42.61
C ALA A 381 11.11 -8.17 -42.11
N LYS A 382 12.15 -7.37 -42.15
CA LYS A 382 13.46 -7.69 -41.54
C LYS A 382 13.58 -7.17 -40.12
N TRP A 383 12.81 -6.17 -39.77
CA TRP A 383 12.81 -5.57 -38.46
C TRP A 383 11.47 -4.91 -38.13
N ALA A 384 11.24 -4.71 -36.85
CA ALA A 384 10.11 -3.97 -36.30
C ALA A 384 10.59 -2.92 -35.29
N GLU A 385 9.97 -1.74 -35.29
CA GLU A 385 10.12 -0.76 -34.21
C GLU A 385 9.03 -0.99 -33.17
N VAL A 386 9.44 -1.31 -31.94
CA VAL A 386 8.53 -1.68 -30.86
C VAL A 386 8.52 -0.65 -29.75
N ASN A 387 7.37 -0.48 -29.10
CA ASN A 387 7.24 0.30 -27.88
C ASN A 387 7.64 -0.53 -26.67
N VAL A 388 8.49 0.03 -25.81
CA VAL A 388 9.13 -0.68 -24.69
C VAL A 388 8.97 0.11 -23.40
N MET A 389 8.62 -0.57 -22.32
CA MET A 389 8.64 -0.06 -20.95
C MET A 389 10.06 -0.18 -20.39
N LYS A 390 10.77 0.93 -20.22
CA LYS A 390 12.08 0.91 -19.55
C LYS A 390 11.93 1.11 -18.06
N ILE A 391 12.44 0.16 -17.27
CA ILE A 391 12.47 0.21 -15.81
C ILE A 391 13.73 0.96 -15.35
N GLY A 392 13.57 1.87 -14.37
CA GLY A 392 14.68 2.50 -13.66
C GLY A 392 15.22 1.65 -12.51
N THR A 393 16.35 2.06 -11.96
CA THR A 393 16.91 1.45 -10.74
C THR A 393 16.22 1.94 -9.46
N PHE A 394 15.35 2.93 -9.56
CA PHE A 394 14.63 3.54 -8.45
C PHE A 394 13.19 3.85 -8.80
N GLY A 395 12.28 3.57 -7.88
CA GLY A 395 10.85 3.86 -8.00
C GLY A 395 10.10 2.91 -8.94
N THR A 396 8.85 3.27 -9.25
CA THR A 396 7.91 2.44 -10.02
C THR A 396 7.56 3.02 -11.40
N ALA A 397 7.99 4.25 -11.68
CA ALA A 397 7.76 4.90 -12.96
C ALA A 397 8.56 4.21 -14.08
N THR A 398 7.93 4.05 -15.24
CA THR A 398 8.60 3.56 -16.44
C THR A 398 8.93 4.72 -17.38
N THR A 399 9.93 4.54 -18.22
CA THR A 399 10.23 5.46 -19.32
C THR A 399 9.82 4.79 -20.64
N PRO A 400 8.90 5.38 -21.42
CA PRO A 400 8.61 4.90 -22.77
C PRO A 400 9.84 5.06 -23.67
N VAL A 401 10.27 3.98 -24.29
CA VAL A 401 11.35 4.00 -25.28
C VAL A 401 10.94 3.20 -26.50
N LYS A 402 11.54 3.50 -27.66
CA LYS A 402 11.39 2.72 -28.88
C LYS A 402 12.64 1.90 -29.10
N CYS A 403 12.47 0.65 -29.49
CA CYS A 403 13.55 -0.26 -29.79
C CYS A 403 13.33 -0.91 -31.17
N ARG A 404 14.42 -1.12 -31.91
CA ARG A 404 14.38 -1.90 -33.15
C ARG A 404 14.72 -3.35 -32.83
N VAL A 405 13.82 -4.26 -33.19
CA VAL A 405 14.00 -5.71 -33.06
C VAL A 405 14.02 -6.35 -34.44
N GLU A 406 14.83 -7.39 -34.62
CA GLU A 406 14.83 -8.16 -35.84
C GLU A 406 13.57 -9.03 -35.97
N VAL A 407 13.13 -9.29 -37.19
CA VAL A 407 12.11 -10.27 -37.52
C VAL A 407 12.81 -11.48 -38.13
N LYS A 408 12.72 -12.64 -37.46
CA LYS A 408 13.32 -13.90 -37.89
C LYS A 408 12.23 -14.94 -38.04
N ASP A 409 12.10 -15.51 -39.21
CA ASP A 409 11.08 -16.55 -39.51
C ASP A 409 9.65 -16.10 -39.11
N GLY A 410 9.33 -14.80 -39.34
CA GLY A 410 8.04 -14.21 -38.96
C GLY A 410 7.81 -13.98 -37.46
N VAL A 411 8.87 -14.00 -36.65
CA VAL A 411 8.83 -13.78 -35.18
C VAL A 411 9.71 -12.60 -34.80
N LEU A 412 9.26 -11.81 -33.84
CA LEU A 412 10.04 -10.70 -33.25
C LEU A 412 11.15 -11.26 -32.35
N ASP A 413 12.42 -11.03 -32.71
CA ASP A 413 13.59 -11.44 -31.91
C ASP A 413 13.92 -10.40 -30.83
N TRP A 414 13.02 -10.23 -29.88
CA TRP A 414 13.16 -9.31 -28.76
C TRP A 414 14.28 -9.69 -27.79
N LYS A 415 14.62 -11.00 -27.69
CA LYS A 415 15.70 -11.49 -26.82
C LYS A 415 17.07 -10.97 -27.25
N SER A 416 17.38 -11.04 -28.55
CA SER A 416 18.64 -10.53 -29.08
C SER A 416 18.80 -9.01 -28.90
N ALA A 417 17.69 -8.30 -28.73
CA ALA A 417 17.66 -6.88 -28.37
C ALA A 417 17.84 -6.61 -26.85
N GLY A 418 18.02 -7.65 -26.03
CA GLY A 418 18.20 -7.53 -24.59
C GLY A 418 16.93 -7.15 -23.82
N LEU A 419 15.75 -7.45 -24.38
CA LEU A 419 14.47 -7.17 -23.78
C LEU A 419 13.92 -8.39 -23.04
N SER A 420 13.00 -8.16 -22.08
CA SER A 420 12.17 -9.19 -21.45
C SER A 420 10.74 -9.09 -22.00
N LEU A 421 10.09 -10.24 -22.18
CA LEU A 421 8.68 -10.29 -22.56
C LEU A 421 7.81 -10.22 -21.29
N ALA A 422 6.81 -9.32 -21.32
CA ALA A 422 5.79 -9.13 -20.30
C ALA A 422 4.44 -9.59 -20.86
N VAL A 423 3.73 -10.45 -20.15
CA VAL A 423 2.43 -11.00 -20.58
C VAL A 423 1.44 -10.93 -19.42
N VAL A 424 0.27 -10.34 -19.65
CA VAL A 424 -0.82 -10.26 -18.69
C VAL A 424 -1.96 -11.18 -19.17
N PHE A 425 -2.28 -12.21 -18.40
CA PHE A 425 -3.42 -13.08 -18.65
C PHE A 425 -4.60 -12.62 -17.81
N GLU A 426 -5.75 -12.33 -18.43
CA GLU A 426 -6.99 -12.13 -17.72
C GLU A 426 -7.32 -13.41 -16.94
N ARG A 427 -7.40 -13.30 -15.59
CA ARG A 427 -7.48 -14.49 -14.72
C ARG A 427 -8.88 -14.77 -14.18
N TYR A 428 -9.81 -13.86 -14.33
CA TYR A 428 -11.18 -13.98 -13.75
C TYR A 428 -12.12 -14.84 -14.60
N GLY A 429 -11.69 -15.17 -15.84
CA GLY A 429 -12.51 -15.94 -16.79
C GLY A 429 -13.64 -15.12 -17.44
N LYS A 430 -13.46 -13.79 -17.51
CA LYS A 430 -14.46 -12.87 -18.08
C LYS A 430 -14.39 -12.77 -19.60
N ASN A 431 -13.18 -12.65 -20.17
CA ASN A 431 -12.98 -12.41 -21.60
C ASN A 431 -11.83 -13.23 -22.21
N GLY A 432 -10.91 -13.73 -21.37
CA GLY A 432 -9.75 -14.50 -21.80
C GLY A 432 -8.68 -13.67 -22.52
N ASN A 433 -8.65 -12.37 -22.31
CA ASN A 433 -7.67 -11.47 -22.90
C ASN A 433 -6.24 -11.82 -22.48
N ILE A 434 -5.29 -11.54 -23.38
CA ILE A 434 -3.86 -11.66 -23.11
C ILE A 434 -3.17 -10.40 -23.66
N GLY A 435 -2.65 -9.56 -22.78
CA GLY A 435 -1.89 -8.37 -23.14
C GLY A 435 -0.40 -8.66 -23.24
N TYR A 436 0.27 -8.05 -24.21
CA TYR A 436 1.71 -8.22 -24.47
C TYR A 436 2.45 -6.90 -24.39
N GLY A 437 3.64 -6.94 -23.78
CA GLY A 437 4.55 -5.81 -23.70
C GLY A 437 6.01 -6.26 -23.73
N LEU A 438 6.90 -5.31 -23.99
CA LEU A 438 8.35 -5.52 -23.90
C LEU A 438 8.95 -4.61 -22.85
N VAL A 439 9.93 -5.12 -22.10
CA VAL A 439 10.54 -4.42 -20.96
C VAL A 439 12.05 -4.38 -21.12
N GLU A 440 12.64 -3.19 -20.98
CA GLU A 440 14.09 -2.97 -20.88
C GLU A 440 14.49 -2.78 -19.40
N GLY A 441 15.59 -3.41 -19.00
CA GLY A 441 16.12 -3.29 -17.62
C GLY A 441 15.48 -4.24 -16.60
N ALA A 442 14.73 -5.25 -17.06
CA ALA A 442 14.14 -6.28 -16.20
C ALA A 442 15.12 -7.45 -15.98
N LEU A 443 14.90 -8.60 -16.59
CA LEU A 443 15.77 -9.75 -16.44
C LEU A 443 16.92 -9.73 -17.44
N THR A 444 18.15 -9.97 -16.99
CA THR A 444 19.36 -10.03 -17.85
C THR A 444 19.89 -11.46 -18.03
N LYS A 445 19.31 -12.42 -17.31
CA LYS A 445 19.62 -13.86 -17.41
C LYS A 445 18.38 -14.65 -17.79
N PRO A 446 18.53 -15.84 -18.43
CA PRO A 446 17.40 -16.69 -18.73
C PRO A 446 16.59 -17.06 -17.48
N GLY A 447 15.28 -16.92 -17.57
CA GLY A 447 14.36 -17.23 -16.49
C GLY A 447 13.04 -16.47 -16.63
N ALA A 448 12.16 -16.64 -15.65
CA ALA A 448 10.85 -16.02 -15.59
C ALA A 448 10.38 -15.76 -14.17
N VAL A 449 9.52 -14.78 -14.03
CA VAL A 449 8.77 -14.46 -12.81
C VAL A 449 7.29 -14.42 -13.17
N ALA A 450 6.43 -15.03 -12.34
CA ALA A 450 4.98 -14.90 -12.49
C ALA A 450 4.33 -14.57 -11.16
N THR A 451 3.25 -13.78 -11.21
CA THR A 451 2.51 -13.39 -10.02
C THR A 451 1.07 -13.01 -10.34
N THR A 452 0.20 -13.15 -9.36
CA THR A 452 -1.13 -12.54 -9.31
C THR A 452 -1.17 -11.26 -8.46
N TRP A 453 -0.08 -10.92 -7.78
CA TRP A 453 0.06 -9.65 -7.07
C TRP A 453 0.59 -8.58 -8.02
N SER A 454 -0.28 -8.16 -8.95
CA SER A 454 0.01 -7.19 -10.02
C SER A 454 -1.05 -6.08 -10.00
N HIS A 455 -0.65 -4.90 -9.50
CA HIS A 455 -1.55 -3.76 -9.22
C HIS A 455 -2.24 -3.21 -10.47
N ASP A 456 -3.52 -2.74 -10.35
CA ASP A 456 -4.46 -3.00 -9.25
C ASP A 456 -5.47 -4.07 -9.66
N SER A 457 -5.54 -4.41 -10.96
CA SER A 457 -6.46 -5.42 -11.49
C SER A 457 -6.11 -6.85 -11.04
N HIS A 458 -4.90 -7.06 -10.54
CA HIS A 458 -4.37 -8.34 -10.06
C HIS A 458 -4.53 -9.50 -11.05
N ASN A 459 -4.43 -9.23 -12.35
CA ASN A 459 -4.37 -10.25 -13.38
C ASN A 459 -3.08 -11.08 -13.25
N LEU A 460 -3.03 -12.27 -13.86
CA LEU A 460 -1.84 -13.09 -13.81
C LEU A 460 -0.77 -12.51 -14.75
N PHE A 461 0.27 -11.97 -14.16
CA PHE A 461 1.39 -11.33 -14.85
C PHE A 461 2.61 -12.25 -14.92
N VAL A 462 3.18 -12.39 -16.11
CA VAL A 462 4.41 -13.16 -16.38
C VAL A 462 5.44 -12.25 -17.04
N LEU A 463 6.65 -12.22 -16.50
CA LEU A 463 7.80 -11.49 -17.03
C LEU A 463 8.96 -12.45 -17.21
N GLY A 464 9.54 -12.56 -18.40
CA GLY A 464 10.61 -13.53 -18.61
C GLY A 464 11.45 -13.31 -19.86
N THR A 465 12.50 -14.09 -19.95
CA THR A 465 13.44 -14.16 -21.08
C THR A 465 13.58 -15.59 -21.65
N ASP A 466 12.92 -16.58 -21.01
CA ASP A 466 12.87 -17.97 -21.47
C ASP A 466 11.40 -18.46 -21.48
N GLU A 467 10.89 -18.87 -22.64
CA GLU A 467 9.48 -19.22 -22.84
C GLU A 467 9.08 -20.49 -22.07
N ASN A 468 10.01 -21.42 -21.86
CA ASN A 468 9.73 -22.61 -21.09
C ASN A 468 9.56 -22.27 -19.60
N ASP A 469 10.48 -21.45 -19.05
CA ASP A 469 10.38 -20.97 -17.67
C ASP A 469 9.13 -20.10 -17.48
N MET A 470 8.77 -19.25 -18.46
CA MET A 470 7.53 -18.45 -18.44
C MET A 470 6.28 -19.33 -18.38
N LYS A 471 6.24 -20.41 -19.20
CA LYS A 471 5.14 -21.38 -19.16
C LYS A 471 5.07 -22.09 -17.81
N LEU A 472 6.20 -22.54 -17.28
CA LEU A 472 6.24 -23.24 -15.98
C LEU A 472 5.83 -22.31 -14.83
N ALA A 473 6.29 -21.08 -14.84
CA ALA A 473 5.94 -20.08 -13.84
C ALA A 473 4.43 -19.76 -13.85
N GLN A 474 3.83 -19.53 -15.03
CA GLN A 474 2.38 -19.30 -15.18
C GLN A 474 1.58 -20.52 -14.64
N ARG A 475 1.93 -21.72 -15.04
CA ARG A 475 1.25 -22.95 -14.60
C ARG A 475 1.38 -23.17 -13.09
N ARG A 476 2.54 -22.83 -12.53
CA ARG A 476 2.74 -22.95 -11.08
C ARG A 476 1.85 -22.00 -10.30
N VAL A 477 1.65 -20.77 -10.78
CA VAL A 477 0.69 -19.82 -10.16
C VAL A 477 -0.75 -20.35 -10.23
N LEU A 478 -1.14 -21.00 -11.35
CA LEU A 478 -2.45 -21.65 -11.45
C LEU A 478 -2.61 -22.78 -10.42
N GLU A 479 -1.61 -23.64 -10.29
CA GLU A 479 -1.63 -24.75 -9.31
C GLU A 479 -1.78 -24.25 -7.88
N LEU A 480 -1.10 -23.17 -7.53
CA LEU A 480 -1.12 -22.56 -6.19
C LEU A 480 -2.36 -21.68 -5.95
N GLN A 481 -3.13 -21.37 -7.00
CA GLN A 481 -4.25 -20.41 -6.95
C GLN A 481 -3.83 -19.01 -6.47
N GLY A 482 -2.58 -18.63 -6.77
CA GLY A 482 -1.99 -17.35 -6.47
C GLY A 482 -0.65 -17.46 -5.77
N ALA A 483 0.32 -16.74 -6.30
CA ALA A 483 1.68 -16.72 -5.77
C ALA A 483 2.54 -15.63 -6.43
N TYR A 484 3.72 -15.45 -5.87
CA TYR A 484 4.90 -14.90 -6.55
C TYR A 484 5.87 -16.04 -6.77
N VAL A 485 6.23 -16.38 -8.01
CA VAL A 485 7.14 -17.48 -8.31
C VAL A 485 8.26 -17.06 -9.26
N VAL A 486 9.45 -17.63 -9.07
CA VAL A 486 10.63 -17.39 -9.91
C VAL A 486 11.15 -18.71 -10.44
N PHE A 487 11.33 -18.81 -11.76
CA PHE A 487 11.84 -20.00 -12.45
C PHE A 487 13.11 -19.68 -13.23
N ALA A 488 14.05 -20.65 -13.27
CA ALA A 488 15.17 -20.65 -14.20
C ALA A 488 15.64 -22.08 -14.48
N GLY A 489 15.93 -22.36 -15.76
CA GLY A 489 16.39 -23.68 -16.21
C GLY A 489 15.42 -24.82 -15.91
N GLY A 490 14.12 -24.55 -15.99
CA GLY A 490 13.05 -25.52 -15.74
C GLY A 490 12.79 -25.83 -14.27
N LYS A 491 13.33 -25.03 -13.33
CA LYS A 491 13.18 -25.26 -11.87
C LYS A 491 12.63 -24.00 -11.18
N SER A 492 11.77 -24.21 -10.19
CA SER A 492 11.40 -23.16 -9.24
C SER A 492 12.60 -22.80 -8.37
N LEU A 493 12.95 -21.50 -8.32
CA LEU A 493 14.01 -20.96 -7.47
C LEU A 493 13.44 -20.43 -6.16
N ALA A 494 12.26 -19.82 -6.18
CA ALA A 494 11.58 -19.26 -5.02
C ALA A 494 10.07 -19.16 -5.28
N GLU A 495 9.28 -19.28 -4.21
CA GLU A 495 7.82 -19.15 -4.22
C GLU A 495 7.36 -18.42 -2.97
N ALA A 496 6.39 -17.50 -3.10
CA ALA A 496 5.63 -16.93 -2.00
C ALA A 496 4.14 -17.13 -2.31
N ARG A 497 3.42 -17.82 -1.41
CA ARG A 497 2.03 -18.24 -1.66
C ARG A 497 1.04 -17.19 -1.24
N LEU A 498 0.11 -16.86 -2.13
CA LEU A 498 -0.94 -15.86 -1.97
C LEU A 498 -2.30 -16.50 -2.24
N THR A 499 -2.72 -17.39 -1.33
CA THR A 499 -3.85 -18.30 -1.51
C THR A 499 -5.22 -17.63 -1.50
N ILE A 500 -5.34 -16.46 -0.86
CA ILE A 500 -6.60 -15.72 -0.75
C ILE A 500 -6.64 -14.67 -1.85
N GLY A 501 -7.50 -14.88 -2.83
CA GLY A 501 -7.66 -13.98 -3.97
C GLY A 501 -6.42 -13.84 -4.85
N GLY A 502 -5.41 -14.67 -4.66
CA GLY A 502 -4.12 -14.53 -5.33
C GLY A 502 -3.30 -13.32 -4.88
N ILE A 503 -3.69 -12.64 -3.80
CA ILE A 503 -3.04 -11.42 -3.32
C ILE A 503 -2.70 -11.44 -1.83
N VAL A 504 -3.36 -12.27 -1.02
CA VAL A 504 -3.17 -12.38 0.42
C VAL A 504 -2.83 -13.82 0.80
N SER A 505 -1.93 -14.00 1.76
CA SER A 505 -1.54 -15.29 2.33
C SER A 505 -2.29 -15.56 3.63
N ASP A 506 -2.63 -16.82 3.88
CA ASP A 506 -3.15 -17.31 5.17
C ASP A 506 -2.04 -17.85 6.09
N GLN A 507 -0.78 -17.77 5.66
CA GLN A 507 0.37 -18.18 6.44
C GLN A 507 0.75 -17.13 7.49
N PRO A 508 1.49 -17.52 8.56
CA PRO A 508 2.15 -16.56 9.43
C PRO A 508 3.06 -15.63 8.64
N ILE A 509 3.05 -14.33 8.97
CA ILE A 509 3.81 -13.33 8.22
C ILE A 509 5.32 -13.57 8.24
N GLU A 510 5.85 -14.23 9.27
CA GLU A 510 7.25 -14.61 9.37
C GLU A 510 7.64 -15.58 8.24
N VAL A 511 6.75 -16.53 7.92
CA VAL A 511 6.95 -17.49 6.81
C VAL A 511 6.85 -16.74 5.49
N LEU A 512 5.78 -15.99 5.28
CA LEU A 512 5.56 -15.21 4.07
C LEU A 512 6.69 -14.20 3.83
N GLY A 513 7.14 -13.48 4.87
CA GLY A 513 8.23 -12.51 4.75
C GLY A 513 9.56 -13.17 4.37
N GLN A 514 9.82 -14.40 4.83
CA GLN A 514 10.99 -15.17 4.41
C GLN A 514 10.86 -15.61 2.95
N GLU A 515 9.71 -16.14 2.54
CA GLU A 515 9.41 -16.51 1.15
C GLU A 515 9.60 -15.29 0.20
N LEU A 516 9.13 -14.09 0.58
CA LEU A 516 9.33 -12.88 -0.21
C LEU A 516 10.78 -12.43 -0.30
N LYS A 517 11.59 -12.61 0.76
CA LYS A 517 13.04 -12.35 0.69
C LYS A 517 13.71 -13.28 -0.31
N GLU A 518 13.31 -14.54 -0.35
CA GLU A 518 13.83 -15.53 -1.31
C GLU A 518 13.42 -15.18 -2.75
N VAL A 519 12.17 -14.75 -2.96
CA VAL A 519 11.69 -14.25 -4.26
C VAL A 519 12.52 -13.04 -4.71
N ARG A 520 12.75 -12.03 -3.84
CA ARG A 520 13.62 -10.89 -4.17
C ARG A 520 15.01 -11.32 -4.57
N ALA A 521 15.65 -12.16 -3.77
CA ALA A 521 17.00 -12.66 -4.04
C ALA A 521 17.08 -13.43 -5.36
N ALA A 522 16.07 -14.25 -5.66
CA ALA A 522 15.98 -14.97 -6.92
C ALA A 522 15.82 -14.02 -8.12
N MET A 523 14.95 -13.01 -8.03
CA MET A 523 14.79 -11.99 -9.08
C MET A 523 16.08 -11.18 -9.31
N GLU A 524 16.73 -10.73 -8.25
CA GLU A 524 18.04 -10.06 -8.31
C GLU A 524 19.10 -10.98 -8.92
N GLY A 525 19.07 -12.27 -8.57
CA GLY A 525 19.91 -13.31 -9.16
C GLY A 525 19.74 -13.45 -10.67
N LEU A 526 18.53 -13.21 -11.20
CA LEU A 526 18.22 -13.15 -12.63
C LEU A 526 18.56 -11.80 -13.26
N GLY A 527 19.08 -10.84 -12.47
CA GLY A 527 19.54 -9.55 -12.96
C GLY A 527 18.52 -8.42 -12.92
N TYR A 528 17.42 -8.59 -12.19
CA TYR A 528 16.46 -7.51 -11.95
C TYR A 528 17.06 -6.50 -10.95
N VAL A 529 17.22 -5.25 -11.37
CA VAL A 529 17.86 -4.20 -10.56
C VAL A 529 16.90 -3.05 -10.34
N ASN A 530 16.32 -3.00 -9.13
CA ASN A 530 15.50 -1.87 -8.67
C ASN A 530 15.54 -1.83 -7.14
N ASN A 531 15.44 -0.65 -6.54
CA ASN A 531 15.42 -0.50 -5.07
C ASN A 531 14.19 -1.16 -4.41
N ASN A 532 13.13 -1.38 -5.16
CA ASN A 532 11.93 -2.12 -4.74
C ASN A 532 11.49 -3.12 -5.81
N VAL A 533 12.18 -4.26 -5.86
CA VAL A 533 12.05 -5.30 -6.89
C VAL A 533 10.59 -5.75 -7.09
N ILE A 534 9.89 -6.06 -5.98
CA ILE A 534 8.50 -6.58 -6.04
C ILE A 534 7.55 -5.50 -6.59
N MET A 535 7.56 -4.31 -5.98
CA MET A 535 6.64 -3.24 -6.36
C MET A 535 6.89 -2.72 -7.78
N SER A 536 8.15 -2.57 -8.18
CA SER A 536 8.48 -2.10 -9.53
C SER A 536 8.02 -3.07 -10.62
N MET A 537 8.02 -4.37 -10.35
CA MET A 537 7.46 -5.37 -11.27
C MET A 537 5.93 -5.33 -11.25
N SER A 538 5.31 -5.36 -10.08
CA SER A 538 3.85 -5.36 -9.91
C SER A 538 3.20 -4.16 -10.61
N THR A 539 3.75 -2.98 -10.44
CA THR A 539 3.23 -1.73 -11.03
C THR A 539 3.51 -1.56 -12.52
N LEU A 540 4.16 -2.52 -13.20
CA LEU A 540 4.13 -2.57 -14.68
C LEU A 540 2.71 -2.73 -15.21
N CYS A 541 1.82 -3.30 -14.40
CA CYS A 541 0.42 -3.52 -14.72
C CYS A 541 -0.52 -2.40 -14.21
N LEU A 542 0.01 -1.34 -13.55
CA LEU A 542 -0.80 -0.28 -12.96
C LEU A 542 -0.98 0.93 -13.88
N PRO A 543 -2.16 1.10 -14.54
CA PRO A 543 -2.39 2.22 -15.45
C PRO A 543 -2.65 3.55 -14.72
N GLY A 544 -2.51 3.61 -13.41
CA GLY A 544 -2.43 4.80 -12.55
C GLY A 544 -1.00 5.31 -12.33
N SER A 545 0.03 4.48 -12.56
CA SER A 545 1.44 4.82 -12.36
C SER A 545 2.11 5.25 -13.69
N PRO A 546 2.98 6.33 -13.70
CA PRO A 546 3.64 6.79 -14.95
C PRO A 546 4.63 5.78 -15.51
N LYS A 547 4.96 5.77 -16.89
CA LYS A 547 4.21 6.47 -17.94
C LYS A 547 3.60 5.51 -18.97
N LEU A 548 4.25 4.38 -19.26
CA LEU A 548 3.77 3.34 -20.18
C LEU A 548 3.56 2.07 -19.36
N LYS A 549 2.37 1.51 -19.42
CA LYS A 549 1.96 0.36 -18.60
C LYS A 549 1.27 -0.70 -19.45
N LEU A 550 1.14 -1.90 -18.89
CA LEU A 550 0.56 -3.06 -19.58
C LEU A 550 -0.63 -3.58 -18.81
N THR A 551 -1.78 -3.69 -19.47
CA THR A 551 -2.95 -4.42 -18.97
C THR A 551 -3.23 -5.66 -19.83
N ASP A 552 -4.24 -6.44 -19.50
CA ASP A 552 -4.74 -7.52 -20.36
C ASP A 552 -5.29 -7.00 -21.70
N HIS A 553 -5.57 -5.71 -21.84
CA HIS A 553 -5.95 -5.03 -23.07
C HIS A 553 -4.77 -4.49 -23.90
N GLY A 554 -3.53 -4.58 -23.40
CA GLY A 554 -2.31 -4.12 -24.09
C GLY A 554 -1.65 -2.92 -23.41
N LEU A 555 -0.74 -2.26 -24.15
CA LEU A 555 0.02 -1.11 -23.67
C LEU A 555 -0.85 0.16 -23.59
N LEU A 556 -0.66 0.91 -22.50
CA LEU A 556 -1.39 2.16 -22.23
C LEU A 556 -0.42 3.27 -21.80
N THR A 557 -0.66 4.49 -22.31
CA THR A 557 0.01 5.70 -21.78
C THR A 557 -0.62 6.13 -20.45
N VAL A 558 0.21 6.69 -19.56
CA VAL A 558 -0.25 7.26 -18.27
C VAL A 558 0.35 8.67 -18.13
N PRO A 559 -0.46 9.71 -17.88
CA PRO A 559 -1.89 9.71 -17.56
C PRO A 559 -2.84 9.72 -18.78
N GLY A 560 -2.32 9.63 -20.01
CA GLY A 560 -3.11 9.74 -21.26
C GLY A 560 -4.26 8.72 -21.35
N GLN A 561 -4.09 7.51 -20.79
CA GLN A 561 -5.06 6.39 -20.88
C GLN A 561 -5.39 6.05 -22.35
N GLU A 562 -4.40 6.08 -23.21
CA GLU A 562 -4.52 5.79 -24.63
C GLU A 562 -3.77 4.50 -24.96
N HIS A 563 -4.40 3.65 -25.78
CA HIS A 563 -3.74 2.45 -26.27
C HIS A 563 -2.55 2.79 -27.16
N VAL A 564 -1.45 2.06 -26.95
CA VAL A 564 -0.23 2.13 -27.74
C VAL A 564 0.01 0.77 -28.38
N PRO A 565 0.21 0.69 -29.71
CA PRO A 565 0.54 -0.59 -30.35
C PRO A 565 1.88 -1.11 -29.85
N LEU A 566 2.02 -2.44 -29.73
CA LEU A 566 3.31 -3.03 -29.38
C LEU A 566 4.33 -2.77 -30.49
N VAL A 567 3.92 -2.89 -31.75
CA VAL A 567 4.72 -2.59 -32.94
C VAL A 567 4.22 -1.33 -33.61
N GLU A 568 5.06 -0.34 -33.74
CA GLU A 568 4.77 0.94 -34.43
C GLU A 568 4.85 0.79 -35.95
N LYS A 569 5.88 0.11 -36.41
CA LYS A 569 6.12 -0.08 -37.85
C LYS A 569 7.05 -1.24 -38.12
N TYR A 570 6.94 -1.77 -39.33
CA TYR A 570 7.84 -2.76 -39.92
C TYR A 570 8.72 -2.17 -40.99
N GLY A 571 9.93 -2.73 -41.21
CA GLY A 571 10.84 -2.33 -42.26
C GLY A 571 11.47 -3.52 -42.97
N LYS A 572 11.80 -3.30 -44.28
CA LYS A 572 12.41 -4.31 -45.18
C LYS A 572 13.92 -4.19 -45.23
#